data_9c8e8531c03b3db0deff0a7e818e5836
#
_entry.id   9c8e8531c03b3db0deff0a7e818e5836
#
_cell.length_a   1.000
_cell.length_b   1.000
_cell.length_c   1.000
_cell.angle_alpha   90.00
_cell.angle_beta   90.00
_cell.angle_gamma   90.00
#
_symmetry.space_group_name_H-M   'P 1'
#
loop_
_entity.id
_entity.type
_entity.pdbx_description
1 polymer ?
#
loop_
_entity_poly.entity_id
_entity_poly.type
_entity_poly.pdbx_seq_one_letter_code
_entity_poly.pdbx_strand_id
1 'polypeptide(L)'
;MKKLFATSVLSLIVICVAHPAIAHVPYIEKRDFSEEHPFVVHDSVENSKAIYAWFETGIDIDVYTFEVTNPVTVYVQALVIACPALEGLLPWFAVVGPGLPVPDEGLPFELPKGYGAIIVQNKNPGAPRDSFFEPFSAKTYYDGPEFNQEVTEPGTWYIYYWDPYQIGGDYVAVIGTNESFSLLNIVRSLINTPKIWFNLELHTKCQ
;
A
#
# COMPACT_ATOMS: atom_id res chain seq x y z
N MET A 1 -24.85 -16.89 -36.49
CA MET A 1 -24.99 -16.18 -35.19
C MET A 1 -23.98 -16.61 -34.16
N LYS A 2 -23.73 -17.90 -33.87
CA LYS A 2 -22.75 -18.35 -32.85
C LYS A 2 -21.30 -17.89 -33.12
N LYS A 3 -20.85 -17.82 -34.39
CA LYS A 3 -19.48 -17.37 -34.73
C LYS A 3 -19.29 -15.85 -34.55
N LEU A 4 -20.31 -15.03 -34.81
CA LEU A 4 -20.24 -13.56 -34.56
C LEU A 4 -20.14 -13.25 -33.06
N PHE A 5 -20.85 -14.01 -32.23
CA PHE A 5 -20.84 -13.82 -30.79
C PHE A 5 -19.47 -14.16 -30.19
N ALA A 6 -18.84 -15.25 -30.64
CA ALA A 6 -17.49 -15.64 -30.18
C ALA A 6 -16.43 -14.62 -30.60
N THR A 7 -16.53 -14.06 -31.80
CA THR A 7 -15.58 -13.04 -32.28
C THR A 7 -15.73 -11.72 -31.50
N SER A 8 -16.96 -11.30 -31.18
CA SER A 8 -17.22 -10.10 -30.39
C SER A 8 -16.72 -10.22 -28.93
N VAL A 9 -16.90 -11.38 -28.30
CA VAL A 9 -16.41 -11.66 -26.96
C VAL A 9 -14.87 -11.66 -26.93
N LEU A 10 -14.22 -12.27 -27.92
CA LEU A 10 -12.77 -12.31 -28.03
C LEU A 10 -12.20 -10.91 -28.29
N SER A 11 -12.86 -10.08 -29.12
CA SER A 11 -12.46 -8.69 -29.35
C SER A 11 -12.63 -7.83 -28.11
N LEU A 12 -13.66 -8.05 -27.30
CA LEU A 12 -13.87 -7.34 -26.05
C LEU A 12 -12.78 -7.66 -25.01
N ILE A 13 -12.38 -8.94 -24.93
CA ILE A 13 -11.30 -9.38 -24.06
C ILE A 13 -9.96 -8.76 -24.49
N VAL A 14 -9.68 -8.68 -25.79
CA VAL A 14 -8.44 -8.08 -26.31
C VAL A 14 -8.39 -6.57 -26.07
N ILE A 15 -9.52 -5.88 -26.17
CA ILE A 15 -9.58 -4.42 -25.89
C ILE A 15 -9.36 -4.14 -24.39
N CYS A 16 -9.83 -4.98 -23.47
CA CYS A 16 -9.56 -4.85 -22.04
C CYS A 16 -8.08 -5.06 -21.66
N VAL A 17 -7.31 -5.80 -22.48
CA VAL A 17 -5.89 -6.07 -22.23
C VAL A 17 -4.97 -4.99 -22.82
N ALA A 18 -5.47 -4.14 -23.73
CA ALA A 18 -4.68 -3.19 -24.51
C ALA A 18 -4.48 -1.80 -23.85
N HIS A 19 -5.02 -1.56 -22.67
CA HIS A 19 -4.67 -0.36 -21.91
C HIS A 19 -3.59 -0.74 -20.89
N PRO A 20 -2.43 -0.08 -20.89
CA PRO A 20 -1.53 -0.15 -19.76
C PRO A 20 -2.24 0.53 -18.57
N ALA A 21 -3.05 -0.23 -17.88
CA ALA A 21 -3.50 0.18 -16.57
C ALA A 21 -2.27 0.06 -15.67
N ILE A 22 -1.74 1.18 -15.19
CA ILE A 22 -0.77 1.19 -14.09
C ILE A 22 -1.48 0.47 -12.93
N ALA A 23 -1.21 -0.82 -12.81
CA ALA A 23 -1.95 -1.68 -11.91
C ALA A 23 -1.01 -2.19 -10.84
N HIS A 24 -1.10 -1.59 -9.66
CA HIS A 24 -0.53 -2.19 -8.47
C HIS A 24 -1.15 -3.57 -8.24
N VAL A 25 -0.33 -4.57 -7.89
CA VAL A 25 -0.86 -5.88 -7.49
C VAL A 25 -1.59 -5.74 -6.16
N PRO A 26 -2.91 -6.01 -6.11
CA PRO A 26 -3.69 -5.79 -4.90
C PRO A 26 -3.51 -6.94 -3.90
N TYR A 27 -3.17 -6.58 -2.68
CA TYR A 27 -3.18 -7.44 -1.51
C TYR A 27 -4.28 -6.96 -0.56
N ILE A 28 -4.83 -7.85 0.23
CA ILE A 28 -5.81 -7.53 1.25
C ILE A 28 -5.33 -8.16 2.54
N GLU A 29 -5.26 -7.37 3.58
CA GLU A 29 -4.94 -7.84 4.90
C GLU A 29 -6.00 -8.83 5.40
N LYS A 30 -5.52 -9.96 5.96
CA LYS A 30 -6.36 -11.04 6.48
C LYS A 30 -6.22 -11.19 7.98
N ARG A 31 -5.17 -10.66 8.51
CA ARG A 31 -4.82 -10.60 9.92
C ARG A 31 -3.88 -9.42 10.10
N ASP A 32 -3.89 -8.88 11.29
CA ASP A 32 -3.04 -7.78 11.71
C ASP A 32 -1.55 -8.00 11.33
N PHE A 33 -0.95 -6.99 10.71
CA PHE A 33 0.44 -6.97 10.25
C PHE A 33 1.40 -6.45 11.33
N SER A 34 1.28 -6.96 12.54
CA SER A 34 2.10 -6.58 13.69
C SER A 34 3.58 -6.97 13.53
N GLU A 35 4.42 -6.56 14.50
CA GLU A 35 5.84 -6.97 14.55
C GLU A 35 6.02 -8.49 14.61
N GLU A 36 5.08 -9.22 15.23
CA GLU A 36 5.11 -10.69 15.30
C GLU A 36 4.69 -11.35 13.97
N HIS A 37 3.92 -10.63 13.15
CA HIS A 37 3.34 -11.14 11.91
C HIS A 37 3.45 -10.11 10.76
N PRO A 38 4.65 -9.63 10.42
CA PRO A 38 4.80 -8.60 9.41
C PRO A 38 4.36 -9.08 8.03
N PHE A 39 3.93 -8.16 7.18
CA PHE A 39 3.79 -8.43 5.76
C PHE A 39 5.16 -8.54 5.12
N VAL A 40 5.52 -9.72 4.64
CA VAL A 40 6.81 -9.97 3.99
C VAL A 40 6.71 -9.73 2.48
N VAL A 41 7.50 -8.79 1.98
CA VAL A 41 7.68 -8.56 0.54
C VAL A 41 8.69 -9.58 0.02
N HIS A 42 8.19 -10.67 -0.58
CA HIS A 42 9.03 -11.79 -1.05
C HIS A 42 9.70 -11.56 -2.41
N ASP A 43 9.19 -10.64 -3.21
CA ASP A 43 9.78 -10.22 -4.49
C ASP A 43 10.47 -8.87 -4.35
N SER A 44 10.94 -8.28 -5.45
CA SER A 44 11.56 -6.95 -5.39
C SER A 44 10.62 -5.93 -4.74
N VAL A 45 11.18 -5.11 -3.84
CA VAL A 45 10.47 -3.96 -3.24
C VAL A 45 10.08 -2.91 -4.29
N GLU A 46 10.75 -2.90 -5.44
CA GLU A 46 10.40 -2.02 -6.55
C GLU A 46 9.13 -2.45 -7.28
N ASN A 47 8.74 -3.75 -7.17
CA ASN A 47 7.53 -4.24 -7.79
C ASN A 47 6.30 -3.65 -7.11
N SER A 48 5.41 -3.11 -7.92
CA SER A 48 4.24 -2.35 -7.50
C SER A 48 3.19 -3.20 -6.77
N LYS A 49 2.86 -2.82 -5.56
CA LYS A 49 1.87 -3.45 -4.67
C LYS A 49 0.96 -2.40 -4.05
N ALA A 50 -0.33 -2.69 -4.00
CA ALA A 50 -1.29 -1.94 -3.18
C ALA A 50 -1.85 -2.88 -2.12
N ILE A 51 -1.47 -2.67 -0.88
CA ILE A 51 -1.87 -3.49 0.25
C ILE A 51 -2.98 -2.76 0.99
N TYR A 52 -4.20 -3.29 0.90
CA TYR A 52 -5.39 -2.80 1.61
C TYR A 52 -5.34 -3.36 3.02
N ALA A 53 -5.09 -2.50 3.96
CA ALA A 53 -4.93 -2.80 5.38
C ALA A 53 -5.83 -1.89 6.21
N TRP A 54 -5.94 -2.14 7.51
CA TRP A 54 -6.73 -1.30 8.41
C TRP A 54 -6.02 -1.16 9.75
N PHE A 55 -6.15 0.02 10.35
CA PHE A 55 -5.78 0.22 11.75
C PHE A 55 -6.97 -0.10 12.65
N GLU A 56 -6.74 -0.85 13.70
CA GLU A 56 -7.66 -0.95 14.83
C GLU A 56 -7.75 0.43 15.55
N THR A 57 -8.75 0.59 16.39
CA THR A 57 -8.86 1.81 17.20
C THR A 57 -7.82 1.81 18.30
N GLY A 58 -7.13 2.93 18.48
CA GLY A 58 -6.06 3.09 19.45
C GLY A 58 -4.68 3.14 18.79
N ILE A 59 -3.66 2.64 19.48
CA ILE A 59 -2.31 2.55 18.94
C ILE A 59 -2.21 1.20 18.23
N ASP A 60 -2.27 1.25 16.91
CA ASP A 60 -2.08 0.11 16.03
C ASP A 60 -0.93 0.41 15.07
N ILE A 61 -0.08 -0.59 14.83
CA ILE A 61 1.15 -0.43 14.05
C ILE A 61 1.30 -1.60 13.10
N ASP A 62 1.12 -1.33 11.82
CA ASP A 62 1.34 -2.30 10.77
C ASP A 62 2.78 -2.34 10.31
N VAL A 63 3.33 -3.54 10.20
CA VAL A 63 4.73 -3.77 9.86
C VAL A 63 4.88 -4.51 8.53
N TYR A 64 5.67 -3.93 7.65
CA TYR A 64 6.07 -4.52 6.37
C TYR A 64 7.58 -4.72 6.38
N THR A 65 8.06 -5.82 5.79
CA THR A 65 9.49 -6.12 5.76
C THR A 65 9.97 -6.60 4.40
N PHE A 66 11.20 -6.25 4.04
CA PHE A 66 11.85 -6.65 2.81
C PHE A 66 13.37 -6.74 3.00
N GLU A 67 14.02 -7.48 2.11
CA GLU A 67 15.47 -7.65 2.11
C GLU A 67 16.12 -6.78 1.04
N VAL A 68 17.18 -6.07 1.42
CA VAL A 68 18.05 -5.31 0.52
C VAL A 68 19.40 -6.02 0.43
N THR A 69 19.78 -6.44 -0.76
CA THR A 69 21.09 -7.07 -1.02
C THR A 69 22.00 -6.19 -1.87
N ASN A 70 21.45 -5.30 -2.66
CA ASN A 70 22.11 -4.32 -3.50
C ASN A 70 21.35 -3.00 -3.42
N PRO A 71 21.98 -1.85 -3.77
CA PRO A 71 21.26 -0.58 -3.86
C PRO A 71 19.96 -0.71 -4.65
N VAL A 72 18.87 -0.20 -4.09
CA VAL A 72 17.53 -0.32 -4.65
C VAL A 72 16.71 0.92 -4.33
N THR A 73 15.88 1.36 -5.29
CA THR A 73 14.93 2.44 -5.03
C THR A 73 13.72 1.91 -4.27
N VAL A 74 13.48 2.47 -3.11
CA VAL A 74 12.31 2.17 -2.29
C VAL A 74 11.28 3.28 -2.47
N TYR A 75 10.13 2.92 -3.04
CA TYR A 75 8.95 3.77 -3.11
C TYR A 75 7.91 3.28 -2.12
N VAL A 76 7.40 4.19 -1.29
CA VAL A 76 6.35 3.93 -0.30
C VAL A 76 5.39 5.10 -0.27
N GLN A 77 4.09 4.82 -0.23
CA GLN A 77 3.06 5.83 -0.07
C GLN A 77 1.94 5.31 0.82
N ALA A 78 1.29 6.20 1.56
CA ALA A 78 0.07 5.90 2.30
C ALA A 78 -1.12 6.59 1.61
N LEU A 79 -2.14 5.81 1.23
CA LEU A 79 -3.37 6.32 0.66
C LEU A 79 -4.55 5.99 1.56
N VAL A 80 -5.61 6.79 1.50
CA VAL A 80 -6.85 6.54 2.22
C VAL A 80 -8.02 6.72 1.25
N ILE A 81 -9.00 5.81 1.28
CA ILE A 81 -10.19 5.94 0.43
C ILE A 81 -10.92 7.24 0.79
N ALA A 82 -11.19 8.07 -0.22
CA ALA A 82 -11.82 9.36 -0.05
C ALA A 82 -13.33 9.20 0.25
N CYS A 83 -13.66 9.07 1.52
CA CYS A 83 -15.04 9.02 1.99
C CYS A 83 -15.17 9.69 3.37
N PRO A 84 -16.38 10.14 3.75
CA PRO A 84 -16.58 10.87 5.00
C PRO A 84 -16.13 10.12 6.26
N ALA A 85 -16.27 8.79 6.27
CA ALA A 85 -15.87 7.97 7.42
C ALA A 85 -14.35 7.94 7.66
N LEU A 86 -13.55 8.22 6.63
CA LEU A 86 -12.09 8.18 6.66
C LEU A 86 -11.45 9.56 6.47
N GLU A 87 -12.24 10.63 6.48
CA GLU A 87 -11.72 11.99 6.25
C GLU A 87 -10.65 12.39 7.27
N GLY A 88 -10.81 11.97 8.51
CA GLY A 88 -9.85 12.26 9.60
C GLY A 88 -8.66 11.30 9.67
N LEU A 89 -8.68 10.19 8.96
CA LEU A 89 -7.58 9.21 8.97
C LEU A 89 -6.38 9.75 8.19
N LEU A 90 -5.25 9.92 8.87
CA LEU A 90 -4.03 10.53 8.35
C LEU A 90 -2.82 9.63 8.68
N PRO A 91 -2.66 8.48 8.01
CA PRO A 91 -1.58 7.56 8.28
C PRO A 91 -0.22 8.23 8.13
N TRP A 92 0.67 8.00 9.09
CA TRP A 92 2.09 8.24 8.97
C TRP A 92 2.79 6.92 8.71
N PHE A 93 4.04 6.99 8.25
CA PHE A 93 4.88 5.81 8.20
C PHE A 93 6.34 6.17 8.46
N ALA A 94 7.14 5.15 8.81
CA ALA A 94 8.59 5.26 8.88
C ALA A 94 9.23 4.16 8.04
N VAL A 95 10.25 4.53 7.28
CA VAL A 95 11.18 3.59 6.66
C VAL A 95 12.32 3.37 7.64
N VAL A 96 12.54 2.12 8.03
CA VAL A 96 13.48 1.71 9.09
C VAL A 96 14.51 0.76 8.49
N GLY A 97 15.79 1.07 8.70
CA GLY A 97 16.86 0.24 8.14
C GLY A 97 18.25 0.56 8.68
N PRO A 98 19.22 -0.29 8.35
CA PRO A 98 20.62 -0.03 8.71
C PRO A 98 21.12 1.23 8.01
N GLY A 99 22.04 1.96 8.68
CA GLY A 99 22.67 3.17 8.14
C GLY A 99 21.82 4.43 8.16
N LEU A 100 20.53 4.34 8.48
CA LEU A 100 19.68 5.51 8.66
C LEU A 100 19.99 6.22 10.00
N PRO A 101 19.72 7.54 10.08
CA PRO A 101 19.85 8.27 11.34
C PRO A 101 18.79 7.82 12.35
N VAL A 102 19.15 7.87 13.64
CA VAL A 102 18.14 7.72 14.70
C VAL A 102 17.32 9.02 14.74
N PRO A 103 15.99 8.95 14.64
CA PRO A 103 15.16 10.15 14.62
C PRO A 103 15.17 10.85 15.99
N ASP A 104 15.12 12.18 15.95
CA ASP A 104 15.00 13.00 17.18
C ASP A 104 13.58 12.94 17.78
N GLU A 105 12.59 12.61 16.97
CA GLU A 105 11.20 12.46 17.39
C GLU A 105 10.93 11.05 17.93
N GLY A 106 10.05 10.94 18.92
CA GLY A 106 9.65 9.65 19.49
C GLY A 106 8.84 8.83 18.47
N LEU A 107 9.17 7.56 18.34
CA LEU A 107 8.42 6.58 17.56
C LEU A 107 7.42 5.85 18.47
N PRO A 108 6.26 5.40 17.94
CA PRO A 108 5.32 4.59 18.71
C PRO A 108 5.77 3.12 18.88
N PHE A 109 6.95 2.76 18.35
CA PHE A 109 7.56 1.43 18.39
C PHE A 109 9.06 1.51 18.72
N GLU A 110 9.66 0.38 19.05
CA GLU A 110 11.10 0.30 19.33
C GLU A 110 11.89 0.01 18.04
N LEU A 111 12.99 0.75 17.83
CA LEU A 111 13.87 0.49 16.69
C LEU A 111 14.69 -0.79 16.93
N PRO A 112 14.86 -1.64 15.92
CA PRO A 112 15.82 -2.73 15.99
C PRO A 112 17.23 -2.19 16.28
N LYS A 113 18.00 -2.92 17.07
CA LYS A 113 19.33 -2.47 17.51
C LYS A 113 20.24 -2.16 16.32
N GLY A 114 20.77 -0.94 16.29
CA GLY A 114 21.67 -0.46 15.23
C GLY A 114 20.94 0.06 13.98
N TYR A 115 19.62 0.18 14.03
CA TYR A 115 18.82 0.75 12.95
C TYR A 115 18.47 2.21 13.25
N GLY A 116 18.22 2.94 12.17
CA GLY A 116 17.61 4.27 12.23
C GLY A 116 16.31 4.28 11.47
N ALA A 117 15.68 5.45 11.38
CA ALA A 117 14.40 5.61 10.71
C ALA A 117 14.25 6.97 10.03
N ILE A 118 13.52 7.00 8.93
CA ILE A 118 13.01 8.23 8.30
C ILE A 118 11.50 8.25 8.50
N ILE A 119 11.00 9.19 9.29
CA ILE A 119 9.57 9.38 9.54
C ILE A 119 8.99 10.23 8.41
N VAL A 120 7.90 9.75 7.82
CA VAL A 120 7.17 10.45 6.77
C VAL A 120 5.78 10.78 7.28
N GLN A 121 5.58 12.05 7.59
CA GLN A 121 4.37 12.55 8.22
C GLN A 121 3.33 12.93 7.17
N ASN A 122 2.05 12.71 7.47
CA ASN A 122 0.94 13.22 6.69
C ASN A 122 0.68 14.70 7.00
N LYS A 123 -0.23 15.32 6.26
CA LYS A 123 -0.73 16.68 6.52
C LYS A 123 -1.33 16.77 7.93
N ASN A 124 -1.38 17.97 8.48
CA ASN A 124 -2.05 18.21 9.75
C ASN A 124 -3.58 18.00 9.63
N PRO A 125 -4.26 17.59 10.71
CA PRO A 125 -5.71 17.49 10.74
C PRO A 125 -6.39 18.79 10.30
N GLY A 126 -7.40 18.66 9.43
CA GLY A 126 -8.13 19.79 8.87
C GLY A 126 -7.45 20.51 7.71
N ALA A 127 -6.22 20.16 7.34
CA ALA A 127 -5.59 20.67 6.13
C ALA A 127 -6.26 20.10 4.87
N PRO A 128 -6.39 20.89 3.79
CA PRO A 128 -6.92 20.38 2.53
C PRO A 128 -6.11 19.20 2.00
N ARG A 129 -6.80 18.15 1.58
CA ARG A 129 -6.19 16.95 0.98
C ARG A 129 -6.51 16.91 -0.51
N ASP A 130 -5.49 16.66 -1.31
CA ASP A 130 -5.65 16.33 -2.71
C ASP A 130 -6.24 14.92 -2.83
N SER A 131 -6.96 14.67 -3.92
CA SER A 131 -7.52 13.35 -4.19
C SER A 131 -7.46 13.02 -5.67
N PHE A 132 -7.37 11.74 -5.99
CA PHE A 132 -7.38 11.25 -7.35
C PHE A 132 -8.23 10.00 -7.48
N PHE A 133 -8.78 9.78 -8.68
CA PHE A 133 -9.50 8.55 -9.00
C PHE A 133 -8.54 7.52 -9.59
N GLU A 134 -8.54 6.32 -9.01
CA GLU A 134 -7.73 5.20 -9.47
C GLU A 134 -8.65 4.19 -10.20
N PRO A 135 -8.49 4.05 -11.55
CA PRO A 135 -9.41 3.28 -12.36
C PRO A 135 -9.43 1.78 -12.06
N PHE A 136 -8.28 1.20 -11.66
CA PHE A 136 -8.19 -0.24 -11.42
C PHE A 136 -8.99 -0.68 -10.20
N SER A 137 -8.92 0.06 -9.11
CA SER A 137 -9.72 -0.17 -7.91
C SER A 137 -11.13 0.42 -8.01
N ALA A 138 -11.37 1.29 -9.01
CA ALA A 138 -12.60 2.08 -9.15
C ALA A 138 -12.92 2.92 -7.91
N LYS A 139 -11.90 3.46 -7.25
CA LYS A 139 -12.02 4.28 -6.04
C LYS A 139 -11.30 5.61 -6.18
N THR A 140 -11.78 6.60 -5.43
CA THR A 140 -11.07 7.85 -5.21
C THR A 140 -10.30 7.73 -3.90
N TYR A 141 -9.04 8.17 -3.92
CA TYR A 141 -8.18 8.19 -2.75
C TYR A 141 -7.79 9.61 -2.39
N TYR A 142 -7.66 9.88 -1.11
CA TYR A 142 -6.88 10.99 -0.63
C TYR A 142 -5.40 10.66 -0.83
N ASP A 143 -4.69 11.61 -1.45
CA ASP A 143 -3.25 11.55 -1.60
C ASP A 143 -2.57 11.75 -0.24
N GLY A 144 -1.59 10.93 0.06
CA GLY A 144 -0.92 10.91 1.36
C GLY A 144 0.59 11.04 1.26
N PRO A 145 1.30 10.86 2.36
CA PRO A 145 2.75 11.00 2.41
C PRO A 145 3.45 9.94 1.55
N GLU A 146 4.59 10.32 0.98
CA GLU A 146 5.35 9.53 0.04
C GLU A 146 6.83 9.55 0.41
N PHE A 147 7.50 8.40 0.24
CA PHE A 147 8.94 8.21 0.30
C PHE A 147 9.42 7.62 -1.02
N ASN A 148 10.46 8.22 -1.61
CA ASN A 148 11.04 7.74 -2.87
C ASN A 148 12.55 8.01 -2.86
N GLN A 149 13.32 7.05 -2.36
CA GLN A 149 14.78 7.20 -2.26
C GLN A 149 15.49 5.86 -2.51
N GLU A 150 16.73 5.96 -2.97
CA GLU A 150 17.62 4.82 -3.03
C GLU A 150 18.13 4.48 -1.63
N VAL A 151 18.06 3.20 -1.28
CA VAL A 151 18.68 2.63 -0.06
C VAL A 151 19.83 1.74 -0.48
N THR A 152 20.96 1.85 0.22
CA THR A 152 22.23 1.24 -0.20
C THR A 152 22.74 0.19 0.78
N GLU A 153 22.37 0.28 2.05
CA GLU A 153 22.86 -0.63 3.08
C GLU A 153 22.16 -1.99 3.00
N PRO A 154 22.91 -3.10 2.82
CA PRO A 154 22.33 -4.43 2.82
C PRO A 154 21.75 -4.82 4.18
N GLY A 155 20.65 -5.55 4.17
CA GLY A 155 20.00 -6.08 5.38
C GLY A 155 18.49 -6.11 5.25
N THR A 156 17.86 -6.46 6.36
CA THR A 156 16.40 -6.43 6.49
C THR A 156 15.96 -4.99 6.72
N TRP A 157 14.99 -4.55 5.95
CA TRP A 157 14.37 -3.23 6.08
C TRP A 157 12.93 -3.38 6.47
N TYR A 158 12.38 -2.35 7.12
CA TYR A 158 11.00 -2.34 7.58
C TYR A 158 10.31 -1.05 7.15
N ILE A 159 8.98 -1.13 7.01
CA ILE A 159 8.10 0.02 6.91
C ILE A 159 7.07 -0.16 8.01
N TYR A 160 6.99 0.82 8.89
CA TYR A 160 6.01 0.86 9.96
C TYR A 160 4.96 1.89 9.61
N TYR A 161 3.69 1.50 9.56
CA TYR A 161 2.57 2.43 9.38
C TYR A 161 1.82 2.56 10.71
N TRP A 162 1.33 3.74 11.01
CA TRP A 162 0.47 4.00 12.17
C TRP A 162 -0.43 5.19 11.94
N ASP A 163 -1.52 5.29 12.74
CA ASP A 163 -2.35 6.48 12.83
C ASP A 163 -2.02 7.27 14.11
N PRO A 164 -1.30 8.41 14.02
CA PRO A 164 -0.92 9.19 15.19
C PRO A 164 -2.12 9.81 15.93
N TYR A 165 -3.27 9.88 15.26
CA TYR A 165 -4.51 10.44 15.81
C TYR A 165 -5.47 9.38 16.35
N GLN A 166 -5.14 8.11 16.24
CA GLN A 166 -5.87 6.96 16.79
C GLN A 166 -7.34 6.88 16.34
N ILE A 167 -7.61 7.31 15.12
CA ILE A 167 -8.95 7.24 14.51
C ILE A 167 -9.28 5.83 14.07
N GLY A 168 -8.28 5.14 13.52
CA GLY A 168 -8.44 3.81 12.91
C GLY A 168 -9.18 3.84 11.57
N GLY A 169 -9.17 2.73 10.88
CA GLY A 169 -9.87 2.54 9.60
C GLY A 169 -8.98 2.06 8.47
N ASP A 170 -9.60 1.83 7.31
CA ASP A 170 -8.89 1.28 6.14
C ASP A 170 -7.95 2.31 5.50
N TYR A 171 -6.75 1.85 5.21
CA TYR A 171 -5.76 2.58 4.43
C TYR A 171 -5.15 1.67 3.34
N VAL A 172 -4.35 2.23 2.46
CA VAL A 172 -3.61 1.47 1.45
C VAL A 172 -2.14 1.80 1.54
N ALA A 173 -1.34 0.79 1.88
CA ALA A 173 0.11 0.86 1.77
C ALA A 173 0.50 0.57 0.32
N VAL A 174 1.08 1.55 -0.37
CA VAL A 174 1.64 1.37 -1.71
C VAL A 174 3.15 1.17 -1.58
N ILE A 175 3.66 0.08 -2.17
CA ILE A 175 5.09 -0.24 -2.18
C ILE A 175 5.51 -0.53 -3.62
N GLY A 176 6.55 0.16 -4.08
CA GLY A 176 7.12 0.01 -5.41
C GLY A 176 6.27 0.61 -6.53
N THR A 177 6.91 0.81 -7.68
CA THR A 177 6.29 1.44 -8.86
C THR A 177 6.42 0.58 -10.13
N ASN A 178 7.28 -0.45 -10.11
CA ASN A 178 7.51 -1.30 -11.28
C ASN A 178 6.39 -2.30 -11.46
N GLU A 179 5.73 -2.28 -12.59
CA GLU A 179 4.69 -3.25 -12.91
C GLU A 179 5.28 -4.66 -13.08
N SER A 180 4.70 -5.63 -12.41
CA SER A 180 5.08 -7.03 -12.50
C SER A 180 3.89 -7.91 -12.87
N PHE A 181 3.93 -8.47 -14.07
CA PHE A 181 2.87 -9.31 -14.63
C PHE A 181 3.16 -10.81 -14.51
N SER A 182 3.68 -11.26 -13.37
CA SER A 182 3.78 -12.70 -13.13
C SER A 182 2.40 -13.35 -13.14
N LEU A 183 2.33 -14.63 -13.53
CA LEU A 183 1.05 -15.36 -13.53
C LEU A 183 0.36 -15.33 -12.16
N LEU A 184 1.15 -15.40 -11.07
CA LEU A 184 0.64 -15.33 -9.71
C LEU A 184 0.02 -13.95 -9.41
N ASN A 185 0.65 -12.87 -9.86
CA ASN A 185 0.15 -11.50 -9.70
C ASN A 185 -1.14 -11.28 -10.49
N ILE A 186 -1.23 -11.82 -11.69
CA ILE A 186 -2.46 -11.79 -12.51
C ILE A 186 -3.60 -12.50 -11.78
N VAL A 187 -3.36 -13.73 -11.28
CA VAL A 187 -4.38 -14.50 -10.54
C VAL A 187 -4.80 -13.77 -9.27
N ARG A 188 -3.84 -13.19 -8.52
CA ARG A 188 -4.12 -12.40 -7.32
C ARG A 188 -4.99 -11.18 -7.64
N SER A 189 -4.67 -10.47 -8.71
CA SER A 189 -5.45 -9.31 -9.16
C SER A 189 -6.88 -9.72 -9.55
N LEU A 190 -7.06 -10.82 -10.27
CA LEU A 190 -8.39 -11.32 -10.63
C LEU A 190 -9.24 -11.70 -9.41
N ILE A 191 -8.62 -12.15 -8.33
CA ILE A 191 -9.32 -12.54 -7.09
C ILE A 191 -9.61 -11.32 -6.21
N ASN A 192 -8.64 -10.43 -6.02
CA ASN A 192 -8.74 -9.35 -5.03
C ASN A 192 -9.42 -8.09 -5.58
N THR A 193 -9.26 -7.76 -6.86
CA THR A 193 -9.86 -6.56 -7.44
C THR A 193 -11.39 -6.52 -7.28
N PRO A 194 -12.15 -7.60 -7.57
CA PRO A 194 -13.60 -7.59 -7.31
C PRO A 194 -13.97 -7.38 -5.85
N LYS A 195 -13.16 -7.88 -4.91
CA LYS A 195 -13.40 -7.69 -3.47
C LYS A 195 -13.25 -6.22 -3.08
N ILE A 196 -12.26 -5.54 -3.65
CA ILE A 196 -12.04 -4.10 -3.44
C ILE A 196 -13.18 -3.29 -4.06
N TRP A 197 -13.58 -3.59 -5.30
CA TRP A 197 -14.69 -2.92 -5.97
C TRP A 197 -15.99 -2.93 -5.15
N PHE A 198 -16.31 -4.08 -4.59
CA PHE A 198 -17.55 -4.31 -3.86
C PHE A 198 -17.40 -4.14 -2.32
N ASN A 199 -16.27 -3.65 -1.83
CA ASN A 199 -15.98 -3.49 -0.39
C ASN A 199 -16.22 -4.78 0.44
N LEU A 200 -15.90 -5.95 -0.14
CA LEU A 200 -16.23 -7.23 0.51
C LEU A 200 -15.31 -7.57 1.70
N GLU A 201 -14.11 -7.03 1.71
CA GLU A 201 -13.10 -7.29 2.74
C GLU A 201 -12.47 -5.99 3.29
N LEU A 202 -13.12 -4.86 3.08
CA LEU A 202 -12.77 -3.60 3.71
C LEU A 202 -13.60 -3.44 4.99
N HIS A 203 -12.99 -2.89 6.04
CA HIS A 203 -13.59 -2.76 7.37
C HIS A 203 -14.45 -1.50 7.46
N THR A 204 -14.03 -0.44 6.75
CA THR A 204 -14.79 0.81 6.70
C THR A 204 -15.74 0.84 5.51
N LYS A 205 -17.02 1.04 5.79
CA LYS A 205 -18.04 1.19 4.73
C LYS A 205 -18.04 2.61 4.20
N CYS A 206 -17.32 2.83 3.12
CA CYS A 206 -17.44 4.02 2.31
C CYS A 206 -18.63 3.87 1.36
N GLN A 207 -19.73 4.58 1.64
CA GLN A 207 -20.92 4.64 0.80
C GLN A 207 -20.85 5.83 -0.14
#